data_b7bf0e0b4c1f28f31fd244c2d5176e6c
#
_entry.id   b7bf0e0b4c1f28f31fd244c2d5176e6c
#
_cell.length_a   1.000
_cell.length_b   1.000
_cell.length_c   1.000
_cell.angle_alpha   90.00
_cell.angle_beta   90.00
_cell.angle_gamma   90.00
#
_symmetry.space_group_name_H-M   'P 1'
#
loop_
_entity.id
_entity.type
_entity.pdbx_description
1 polymer ?
#
loop_
_entity_poly.entity_id
_entity_poly.type
_entity_poly.pdbx_seq_one_letter_code
_entity_poly.pdbx_strand_id
1 'polypeptide(L)'
;MINEFPEEYDNLDIDISIKHVVEGALASKLSGYFLIQNNKFSFSAVAFGRIGGHNINVKISKTTGDKIRKLNLDPEIVILIVQRKIIEGDITIQTKKQ
;
A
#
# COMPACT_ATOMS: atom_id res chain seq x y z
N MET A 1 6.16 21.79 -6.66
CA MET A 1 6.55 20.51 -6.11
C MET A 1 6.91 19.52 -7.19
N ILE A 2 7.98 18.81 -6.99
CA ILE A 2 8.42 17.85 -7.99
C ILE A 2 7.62 16.57 -7.86
N ASN A 3 7.07 16.14 -8.97
CA ASN A 3 6.39 14.86 -9.03
C ASN A 3 7.43 13.75 -9.14
N GLU A 4 7.48 12.89 -8.13
CA GLU A 4 8.48 11.85 -8.07
C GLU A 4 8.16 10.65 -8.94
N PHE A 5 6.95 10.59 -9.47
CA PHE A 5 6.51 9.44 -10.24
C PHE A 5 6.29 9.80 -11.70
N PRO A 6 6.46 8.84 -12.61
CA PRO A 6 6.13 9.10 -13.99
C PRO A 6 4.70 9.58 -14.16
N GLU A 7 4.49 10.42 -15.15
CA GLU A 7 3.21 11.06 -15.38
C GLU A 7 2.07 10.06 -15.54
N GLU A 8 2.38 8.90 -16.09
CA GLU A 8 1.35 7.88 -16.29
C GLU A 8 0.74 7.38 -14.99
N TYR A 9 1.41 7.61 -13.86
CA TYR A 9 0.89 7.19 -12.56
C TYR A 9 -0.02 8.23 -11.91
N ASP A 10 -0.07 9.44 -12.46
CA ASP A 10 -0.89 10.51 -11.89
C ASP A 10 -2.38 10.19 -11.95
N ASN A 11 -2.80 9.47 -12.98
CA ASN A 11 -4.21 9.14 -13.19
C ASN A 11 -4.53 7.71 -12.79
N LEU A 12 -3.61 7.07 -12.09
CA LEU A 12 -3.81 5.67 -11.71
C LEU A 12 -4.60 5.62 -10.42
N ASP A 13 -5.78 5.01 -10.48
CA ASP A 13 -6.60 4.80 -9.30
C ASP A 13 -6.12 3.57 -8.56
N ILE A 14 -5.69 3.78 -7.32
CA ILE A 14 -5.31 2.68 -6.45
C ILE A 14 -6.15 2.79 -5.18
N ASP A 15 -7.05 1.83 -5.00
CA ASP A 15 -7.91 1.78 -3.82
C ASP A 15 -7.33 0.78 -2.83
N ILE A 16 -7.04 1.25 -1.63
CA ILE A 16 -6.37 0.44 -0.62
C ILE A 16 -7.34 0.11 0.49
N SER A 17 -7.41 -1.17 0.85
CA SER A 17 -8.21 -1.62 1.97
C SER A 17 -7.33 -2.34 2.98
N ILE A 18 -7.41 -1.91 4.22
CA ILE A 18 -6.68 -2.56 5.32
C ILE A 18 -7.65 -3.52 5.99
N LYS A 19 -7.28 -4.79 6.04
CA LYS A 19 -8.12 -5.83 6.60
C LYS A 19 -7.72 -6.24 8.00
N HIS A 20 -6.43 -6.20 8.30
CA HIS A 20 -5.94 -6.61 9.60
C HIS A 20 -4.91 -5.62 10.11
N VAL A 21 -5.01 -5.28 11.38
CA VAL A 21 -4.03 -4.43 12.05
C VAL A 21 -3.66 -5.12 13.35
N VAL A 22 -2.37 -5.33 13.56
CA VAL A 22 -1.86 -5.86 14.81
C VAL A 22 -0.91 -4.82 15.38
N GLU A 23 -1.33 -4.18 16.45
CA GLU A 23 -0.52 -3.14 17.09
C GLU A 23 0.50 -3.75 18.02
N GLY A 24 1.73 -3.26 17.93
CA GLY A 24 2.80 -3.67 18.83
C GLY A 24 3.42 -2.47 19.48
N ALA A 25 4.27 -2.71 20.46
CA ALA A 25 4.90 -1.63 21.21
C ALA A 25 5.82 -0.79 20.34
N LEU A 26 6.54 -1.41 19.43
CA LEU A 26 7.53 -0.72 18.60
C LEU A 26 7.11 -0.60 17.16
N ALA A 27 6.18 -1.43 16.73
CA ALA A 27 5.76 -1.45 15.33
C ALA A 27 4.37 -2.04 15.25
N SER A 28 3.64 -1.67 14.23
CA SER A 28 2.33 -2.23 13.94
C SER A 28 2.39 -2.93 12.60
N LYS A 29 1.70 -4.07 12.50
CA LYS A 29 1.62 -4.83 11.27
C LYS A 29 0.26 -4.64 10.64
N LEU A 30 0.28 -4.35 9.35
CA LEU A 30 -0.93 -4.14 8.57
C LEU A 30 -0.96 -5.16 7.45
N SER A 31 -2.16 -5.57 7.07
CA SER A 31 -2.31 -6.36 5.86
C SER A 31 -3.65 -6.05 5.23
N GLY A 32 -3.69 -6.25 3.93
CA GLY A 32 -4.90 -5.98 3.18
C GLY A 32 -4.64 -6.16 1.70
N TYR A 33 -5.32 -5.36 0.91
CA TYR A 33 -5.16 -5.42 -0.54
C TYR A 33 -5.34 -4.06 -1.15
N PHE A 34 -4.92 -3.92 -2.38
CA PHE A 34 -5.22 -2.75 -3.17
C PHE A 34 -5.73 -3.18 -4.53
N LEU A 35 -6.52 -2.32 -5.13
CA LEU A 35 -7.12 -2.56 -6.44
C LEU A 35 -6.52 -1.61 -7.45
N ILE A 36 -6.11 -2.17 -8.59
CA ILE A 36 -5.67 -1.39 -9.74
C ILE A 36 -6.38 -1.97 -10.95
N GLN A 37 -7.17 -1.15 -11.64
CA GLN A 37 -7.88 -1.59 -12.85
C GLN A 37 -8.68 -2.86 -12.60
N ASN A 38 -9.35 -2.92 -11.45
CA ASN A 38 -10.17 -4.05 -11.03
C ASN A 38 -9.38 -5.32 -10.71
N ASN A 39 -8.06 -5.23 -10.63
CA ASN A 39 -7.24 -6.33 -10.19
C ASN A 39 -6.90 -6.17 -8.72
N LYS A 40 -7.03 -7.24 -7.97
CA LYS A 40 -6.82 -7.23 -6.53
C LYS A 40 -5.45 -7.79 -6.19
N PHE A 41 -4.68 -7.03 -5.44
CA PHE A 41 -3.33 -7.42 -5.05
C PHE A 41 -3.19 -7.36 -3.53
N SER A 42 -2.75 -8.45 -2.95
CA SER A 42 -2.55 -8.52 -1.51
C SER A 42 -1.21 -7.90 -1.12
N PHE A 43 -1.17 -7.32 0.07
CA PHE A 43 0.07 -6.78 0.59
C PHE A 43 0.12 -6.91 2.11
N SER A 44 1.31 -6.75 2.65
CA SER A 44 1.51 -6.58 4.07
C SER A 44 2.40 -5.36 4.27
N ALA A 45 2.33 -4.78 5.46
CA ALA A 45 3.12 -3.60 5.76
C ALA A 45 3.48 -3.58 7.23
N VAL A 46 4.60 -2.94 7.54
CA VAL A 46 5.02 -2.70 8.91
C VAL A 46 5.19 -1.20 9.06
N ALA A 47 4.50 -0.64 10.05
CA ALA A 47 4.64 0.76 10.39
C ALA A 47 5.44 0.86 11.67
N PHE A 48 6.52 1.62 11.64
CA PHE A 48 7.40 1.78 12.78
C PHE A 48 7.14 3.09 13.47
N GLY A 49 7.24 3.06 14.80
CA GLY A 49 7.06 4.25 15.58
C GLY A 49 5.59 4.53 15.83
N ARG A 50 5.28 5.79 16.05
CA ARG A 50 3.93 6.20 16.38
C ARG A 50 3.03 6.19 15.17
N ILE A 51 1.75 6.04 15.44
CA ILE A 51 0.72 6.19 14.41
C ILE A 51 0.86 7.60 13.82
N GLY A 52 0.84 7.67 12.50
CA GLY A 52 1.04 8.94 11.82
C GLY A 52 2.48 9.23 11.48
N GLY A 53 3.41 8.36 11.90
CA GLY A 53 4.80 8.49 11.48
C GLY A 53 4.95 8.18 10.02
N HIS A 54 6.12 8.50 9.49
CA HIS A 54 6.38 8.35 8.06
C HIS A 54 7.15 7.08 7.70
N ASN A 55 7.33 6.21 8.67
CA ASN A 55 8.11 4.99 8.46
C ASN A 55 7.18 3.80 8.27
N ILE A 56 6.79 3.58 7.04
CA ILE A 56 6.00 2.41 6.70
C ILE A 56 6.69 1.67 5.56
N ASN A 57 6.69 0.36 5.65
CA ASN A 57 7.31 -0.49 4.65
C ASN A 57 6.28 -1.49 4.14
N VAL A 58 5.91 -1.35 2.89
CA VAL A 58 4.94 -2.22 2.24
C VAL A 58 5.67 -3.32 1.49
N LYS A 59 5.17 -4.55 1.61
CA LYS A 59 5.75 -5.71 0.93
C LYS A 59 4.69 -6.44 0.15
N ILE A 60 5.07 -6.93 -1.01
CA ILE A 60 4.21 -7.77 -1.83
C ILE A 60 5.00 -9.02 -2.20
N SER A 61 4.28 -10.08 -2.58
CA SER A 61 4.92 -11.30 -3.01
C SER A 61 5.50 -11.12 -4.41
N LYS A 62 6.41 -12.02 -4.77
CA LYS A 62 6.96 -12.02 -6.13
C LYS A 62 5.86 -12.20 -7.16
N THR A 63 4.91 -13.10 -6.89
CA THR A 63 3.80 -13.34 -7.79
C THR A 63 2.98 -12.07 -8.02
N THR A 64 2.73 -11.33 -6.94
CA THR A 64 2.01 -10.06 -7.04
C THR A 64 2.79 -9.07 -7.88
N GLY A 65 4.10 -8.97 -7.66
CA GLY A 65 4.93 -8.08 -8.46
C GLY A 65 4.89 -8.42 -9.93
N ASP A 66 4.92 -9.72 -10.26
CA ASP A 66 4.85 -10.15 -11.65
C ASP A 66 3.52 -9.76 -12.29
N LYS A 67 2.43 -9.87 -11.54
CA LYS A 67 1.11 -9.49 -12.05
C LYS A 67 1.04 -7.98 -12.30
N ILE A 68 1.67 -7.20 -11.45
CA ILE A 68 1.70 -5.75 -11.63
C ILE A 68 2.48 -5.41 -12.89
N ARG A 69 3.60 -6.10 -13.15
CA ARG A 69 4.37 -5.88 -14.36
C ARG A 69 3.56 -6.18 -15.61
N LYS A 70 2.67 -7.16 -15.53
CA LYS A 70 1.81 -7.48 -16.68
C LYS A 70 0.84 -6.36 -17.02
N LEU A 71 0.62 -5.44 -16.10
CA LEU A 71 -0.20 -4.25 -16.34
C LEU A 71 0.65 -3.10 -16.87
N ASN A 72 1.91 -3.36 -17.19
CA ASN A 72 2.87 -2.34 -17.64
C ASN A 72 3.17 -1.33 -16.55
N LEU A 73 3.16 -1.77 -15.30
CA LEU A 73 3.45 -0.92 -14.16
C LEU A 73 4.69 -1.46 -13.45
N ASP A 74 5.43 -0.55 -12.83
CA ASP A 74 6.60 -0.89 -12.04
C ASP A 74 6.17 -1.20 -10.61
N PRO A 75 6.37 -2.42 -10.12
CA PRO A 75 5.94 -2.76 -8.76
C PRO A 75 6.55 -1.88 -7.69
N GLU A 76 7.80 -1.44 -7.88
CA GLU A 76 8.44 -0.57 -6.89
C GLU A 76 7.75 0.78 -6.80
N ILE A 77 7.34 1.33 -7.93
CA ILE A 77 6.62 2.60 -7.94
C ILE A 77 5.24 2.41 -7.31
N VAL A 78 4.57 1.31 -7.62
CA VAL A 78 3.26 1.02 -7.05
C VAL A 78 3.37 0.92 -5.52
N ILE A 79 4.41 0.24 -5.02
CA ILE A 79 4.63 0.13 -3.58
C ILE A 79 4.80 1.51 -2.95
N LEU A 80 5.56 2.39 -3.58
CA LEU A 80 5.77 3.73 -3.05
C LEU A 80 4.48 4.54 -3.01
N ILE A 81 3.64 4.39 -4.03
CA ILE A 81 2.35 5.06 -4.05
C ILE A 81 1.44 4.53 -2.93
N VAL A 82 1.43 3.20 -2.74
CA VAL A 82 0.65 2.59 -1.67
C VAL A 82 1.12 3.10 -0.31
N GLN A 83 2.43 3.15 -0.11
CA GLN A 83 2.98 3.68 1.15
C GLN A 83 2.56 5.11 1.40
N ARG A 84 2.63 5.96 0.37
CA ARG A 84 2.23 7.35 0.50
C ARG A 84 0.75 7.47 0.86
N LYS A 85 -0.11 6.69 0.19
CA LYS A 85 -1.53 6.74 0.48
C LYS A 85 -1.85 6.30 1.91
N ILE A 86 -1.15 5.30 2.40
CA ILE A 86 -1.36 4.85 3.77
C ILE A 86 -0.94 5.94 4.75
N ILE A 87 0.19 6.58 4.51
CA ILE A 87 0.67 7.66 5.37
C ILE A 87 -0.30 8.84 5.36
N GLU A 88 -0.87 9.13 4.22
CA GLU A 88 -1.82 10.25 4.08
C GLU A 88 -3.23 9.91 4.56
N GLY A 89 -3.47 8.64 4.89
CA GLY A 89 -4.80 8.22 5.33
C GLY A 89 -5.79 8.01 4.20
N ASP A 90 -5.32 7.95 2.97
CA ASP A 90 -6.18 7.74 1.80
C ASP A 90 -6.41 6.25 1.59
N ILE A 91 -7.07 5.64 2.57
CA ILE A 91 -7.30 4.20 2.61
C ILE A 91 -8.64 3.93 3.25
N THR A 92 -9.11 2.70 3.07
CA THR A 92 -10.30 2.20 3.76
C THR A 92 -9.86 1.15 4.78
N ILE A 93 -10.35 1.26 5.99
CA ILE A 93 -10.04 0.28 7.03
C ILE A 93 -11.28 -0.58 7.23
N GLN A 94 -11.12 -1.87 6.99
CA GLN A 94 -12.22 -2.83 7.07
C GLN A 94 -12.06 -3.81 8.21
N THR A 95 -11.19 -3.49 9.17
CA THR A 95 -11.01 -4.37 10.31
C THR A 95 -12.29 -4.39 11.13
N LYS A 96 -12.66 -5.60 11.55
CA LYS A 96 -13.79 -5.74 12.44
C LYS A 96 -13.30 -5.67 13.87
N LYS A 97 -14.02 -4.95 14.66
CA LYS A 97 -13.74 -4.96 16.09
C LYS A 97 -14.23 -6.28 16.67
N GLN A 98 -13.43 -6.82 17.53
CA GLN A 98 -13.79 -8.04 18.23
C GLN A 98 -14.19 -7.75 19.66
#